data_a40bff5952881c3d250f3d544c2a3d7e
#
_entry.id   a40bff5952881c3d250f3d544c2a3d7e
#
_cell.length_a   1.000
_cell.length_b   1.000
_cell.length_c   1.000
_cell.angle_alpha   90.00
_cell.angle_beta   90.00
_cell.angle_gamma   90.00
#
_symmetry.space_group_name_H-M   'P 1'
#
loop_
_entity.id
_entity.type
_entity.pdbx_description
1 polymer ?
#
loop_
_entity_poly.entity_id
_entity_poly.type
_entity_poly.pdbx_seq_one_letter_code
_entity_poly.pdbx_strand_id
1 'polypeptide(L)'
;MTSIDRERGDDITTVKTIEDVRAMKRAHKGGTWKYACACRSGVRYEGESEAWAQLKTVIEEQVAKTTAGIEENDPFASKDTVPVPPEDRAPGELRGAGARSPLFWKLMLVAMALIWGYSFLTMKTVLDTVPTFMLLACRFLLSAVIMFIIFHKRIKAHFNREYLGFGVLMGCVIWSAYAAQTLGLVDTTPGKNAFLTGTYCILVPFIALILFKERVTKWHIASALLCLVGVGFVALDNFSIQMGDLMTLVGAVFFAVDMAVVGHIGRTRDVSVLTSWMFLFVGLFSFAATTAFEPRVPAEQWTPEIVGQLVFLAVVCTTIGLLLQNQALSHVPPATGSLLLSLESPSGVLFSVLMAGEVLTGKLIFGFVLIFLSIVLSETHFSFLRKWFPKK
;
A
#
# COMPACT_ATOMS: atom_id res chain seq x y z
N MET A 1 3.41 38.43 20.28
CA MET A 1 2.98 39.28 21.44
C MET A 1 1.51 39.04 21.63
N THR A 2 1.16 38.29 22.66
CA THR A 2 -0.22 38.04 23.05
C THR A 2 -0.78 39.26 23.72
N SER A 3 -1.70 40.01 23.08
CA SER A 3 -2.44 41.07 23.74
C SER A 3 -3.52 40.45 24.63
N ILE A 4 -3.34 40.52 25.93
CA ILE A 4 -4.37 40.24 26.92
C ILE A 4 -4.95 41.62 27.26
N ASP A 5 -6.09 41.97 26.68
CA ASP A 5 -6.84 43.14 27.10
C ASP A 5 -7.63 42.79 28.37
N ARG A 6 -7.22 43.43 29.48
CA ARG A 6 -7.94 43.42 30.76
C ARG A 6 -8.84 44.64 30.81
N GLU A 7 -10.10 44.49 30.48
CA GLU A 7 -11.12 45.42 30.88
C GLU A 7 -12.28 44.72 31.59
N ARG A 8 -12.44 45.10 32.87
CA ARG A 8 -13.62 44.89 33.69
C ARG A 8 -14.32 43.54 33.63
N GLY A 9 -13.79 42.57 34.33
CA GLY A 9 -14.60 41.48 34.88
C GLY A 9 -14.86 40.29 33.93
N ASP A 10 -14.71 40.44 32.67
CA ASP A 10 -14.87 39.37 31.68
C ASP A 10 -13.56 39.19 30.88
N ASP A 11 -12.71 38.27 31.35
CA ASP A 11 -11.45 37.92 30.70
C ASP A 11 -11.77 37.05 29.47
N ILE A 12 -12.09 37.67 28.31
CA ILE A 12 -12.21 36.99 27.07
C ILE A 12 -10.81 36.83 26.46
N THR A 13 -10.23 35.65 26.58
CA THR A 13 -8.96 35.32 25.91
C THR A 13 -9.21 35.00 24.47
N THR A 14 -8.91 35.94 23.57
CA THR A 14 -9.04 35.74 22.13
C THR A 14 -7.89 34.91 21.63
N VAL A 15 -8.17 33.69 21.13
CA VAL A 15 -7.19 32.79 20.51
C VAL A 15 -7.12 33.11 19.03
N LYS A 16 -5.97 33.60 18.56
CA LYS A 16 -5.77 34.02 17.14
C LYS A 16 -4.78 33.15 16.38
N THR A 17 -3.96 32.35 17.07
CA THR A 17 -2.89 31.59 16.41
C THR A 17 -2.70 30.20 17.02
N ILE A 18 -2.04 29.30 16.25
CA ILE A 18 -1.62 27.97 16.75
C ILE A 18 -0.66 28.09 17.94
N GLU A 19 0.11 29.18 18.03
CA GLU A 19 1.02 29.40 19.17
C GLU A 19 0.24 29.67 20.46
N ASP A 20 -0.88 30.38 20.39
CA ASP A 20 -1.77 30.58 21.54
C ASP A 20 -2.34 29.26 22.03
N VAL A 21 -2.78 28.38 21.11
CA VAL A 21 -3.23 27.01 21.40
C VAL A 21 -2.12 26.16 22.03
N ARG A 22 -0.88 26.24 21.50
CA ARG A 22 0.27 25.52 22.06
C ARG A 22 0.68 26.06 23.43
N ALA A 23 0.56 27.37 23.66
CA ALA A 23 0.80 27.97 24.96
C ALA A 23 -0.20 27.52 26.01
N MET A 24 -1.50 27.50 25.64
CA MET A 24 -2.57 26.96 26.49
C MET A 24 -2.37 25.48 26.80
N LYS A 25 -1.98 24.66 25.84
CA LYS A 25 -1.69 23.22 26.03
C LYS A 25 -0.49 22.97 26.95
N ARG A 26 0.54 23.84 26.89
CA ARG A 26 1.71 23.75 27.80
C ARG A 26 1.40 24.17 29.23
N ALA A 27 0.49 25.14 29.41
CA ALA A 27 0.08 25.59 30.72
C ALA A 27 -0.81 24.58 31.48
N HIS A 28 -1.42 23.63 30.75
CA HIS A 28 -2.37 22.67 31.32
C HIS A 28 -1.90 21.22 31.14
N LYS A 29 -1.14 20.73 32.12
CA LYS A 29 -0.74 19.32 32.21
C LYS A 29 -1.86 18.48 32.83
N GLY A 30 -2.67 17.80 31.99
CA GLY A 30 -3.50 16.68 32.44
C GLY A 30 -5.01 16.90 32.56
N GLY A 31 -5.57 18.01 32.07
CA GLY A 31 -7.02 18.26 32.07
C GLY A 31 -7.67 18.15 30.67
N THR A 32 -8.99 18.08 30.66
CA THR A 32 -9.76 18.19 29.41
C THR A 32 -9.69 19.61 28.84
N TRP A 33 -9.76 19.78 27.51
CA TRP A 33 -9.72 21.09 26.84
C TRP A 33 -10.75 22.12 27.38
N LYS A 34 -11.83 21.64 27.98
CA LYS A 34 -12.83 22.48 28.65
C LYS A 34 -12.27 23.47 29.65
N TYR A 35 -11.11 23.14 30.26
CA TYR A 35 -10.50 23.93 31.34
C TYR A 35 -9.20 24.64 30.95
N ALA A 36 -8.76 24.46 29.69
CA ALA A 36 -7.50 25.01 29.24
C ALA A 36 -7.47 26.55 29.26
N CYS A 37 -8.61 27.19 29.01
CA CYS A 37 -8.77 28.65 29.10
C CYS A 37 -8.90 29.14 30.56
N ALA A 38 -9.50 28.33 31.45
CA ALA A 38 -9.77 28.71 32.83
C ALA A 38 -8.50 28.69 33.71
N CYS A 39 -7.50 27.86 33.38
CA CYS A 39 -6.28 27.75 34.20
C CYS A 39 -5.39 29.00 34.19
N ARG A 40 -5.56 29.90 33.24
CA ARG A 40 -4.76 31.14 33.13
C ARG A 40 -5.39 32.33 33.89
N SER A 41 -6.72 32.35 34.01
CA SER A 41 -7.48 33.43 34.67
C SER A 41 -8.05 33.08 36.03
N GLY A 42 -7.99 31.80 36.44
CA GLY A 42 -8.60 31.35 37.70
C GLY A 42 -10.13 31.29 37.70
N VAL A 43 -10.78 31.52 36.57
CA VAL A 43 -12.24 31.52 36.40
C VAL A 43 -12.71 30.16 35.92
N ARG A 44 -13.70 29.55 36.60
CA ARG A 44 -14.40 28.32 36.11
C ARG A 44 -15.58 28.71 35.25
N TYR A 45 -15.59 28.19 34.02
CA TYR A 45 -16.75 28.25 33.14
C TYR A 45 -17.49 26.92 33.16
N GLU A 46 -18.78 26.94 33.45
CA GLU A 46 -19.69 25.79 33.29
C GLU A 46 -20.40 25.90 31.94
N GLY A 47 -20.20 24.88 31.07
CA GLY A 47 -20.81 24.80 29.73
C GLY A 47 -19.86 25.04 28.56
N GLU A 48 -20.37 24.98 27.34
CA GLU A 48 -19.64 25.42 26.15
C GLU A 48 -19.48 26.93 26.17
N SER A 49 -18.32 27.40 26.58
CA SER A 49 -18.04 28.87 26.66
C SER A 49 -17.81 29.41 25.24
N GLU A 50 -18.12 30.71 25.03
CA GLU A 50 -17.79 31.42 23.79
C GLU A 50 -16.31 31.28 23.43
N ALA A 51 -15.43 31.22 24.43
CA ALA A 51 -13.99 30.97 24.24
C ALA A 51 -13.69 29.59 23.60
N TRP A 52 -14.51 28.57 23.92
CA TRP A 52 -14.36 27.25 23.31
C TRP A 52 -14.87 27.24 21.85
N ALA A 53 -15.98 27.92 21.58
CA ALA A 53 -16.49 28.09 20.21
C ALA A 53 -15.47 28.85 19.34
N GLN A 54 -14.88 29.95 19.86
CA GLN A 54 -13.82 30.71 19.18
C GLN A 54 -12.56 29.85 18.97
N LEU A 55 -12.13 29.05 19.95
CA LEU A 55 -10.99 28.14 19.84
C LEU A 55 -11.22 27.10 18.74
N LYS A 56 -12.41 26.54 18.68
CA LYS A 56 -12.83 25.59 17.65
C LYS A 56 -12.75 26.23 16.26
N THR A 57 -13.31 27.43 16.08
CA THR A 57 -13.27 28.16 14.81
C THR A 57 -11.83 28.47 14.38
N VAL A 58 -10.96 28.91 15.30
CA VAL A 58 -9.55 29.19 14.99
C VAL A 58 -8.79 27.90 14.63
N ILE A 59 -9.07 26.79 15.29
CA ILE A 59 -8.47 25.49 14.95
C ILE A 59 -8.92 25.07 13.55
N GLU A 60 -10.22 25.15 13.26
CA GLU A 60 -10.78 24.79 11.95
C GLU A 60 -10.20 25.68 10.84
N GLU A 61 -10.10 26.99 11.06
CA GLU A 61 -9.51 27.93 10.11
C GLU A 61 -8.00 27.68 9.90
N GLN A 62 -7.27 27.37 10.96
CA GLN A 62 -5.83 27.06 10.84
C GLN A 62 -5.56 25.70 10.23
N VAL A 63 -6.42 24.72 10.50
CA VAL A 63 -6.38 23.42 9.83
C VAL A 63 -6.65 23.61 8.33
N ALA A 64 -7.68 24.38 7.97
CA ALA A 64 -7.99 24.69 6.58
C ALA A 64 -6.83 25.44 5.88
N LYS A 65 -6.24 26.46 6.52
CA LYS A 65 -5.06 27.18 5.98
C LYS A 65 -3.83 26.29 5.86
N THR A 66 -3.61 25.39 6.82
CA THR A 66 -2.48 24.46 6.78
C THR A 66 -2.69 23.41 5.69
N THR A 67 -3.93 22.94 5.52
CA THR A 67 -4.30 22.00 4.45
C THR A 67 -4.17 22.67 3.08
N ALA A 68 -4.69 23.89 2.91
CA ALA A 68 -4.55 24.66 1.69
C ALA A 68 -3.07 24.98 1.35
N GLY A 69 -2.26 25.30 2.35
CA GLY A 69 -0.82 25.54 2.16
C GLY A 69 -0.03 24.26 1.83
N ILE A 70 -0.50 23.09 2.25
CA ILE A 70 0.06 21.79 1.86
C ILE A 70 -0.34 21.50 0.42
N GLU A 71 -1.60 21.77 0.04
CA GLU A 71 -2.10 21.59 -1.33
C GLU A 71 -1.41 22.54 -2.33
N GLU A 72 -1.12 23.79 -1.91
CA GLU A 72 -0.46 24.78 -2.77
C GLU A 72 1.02 24.48 -3.01
N ASN A 73 1.71 23.79 -2.09
CA ASN A 73 3.13 23.45 -2.17
C ASN A 73 3.40 21.96 -2.44
N ASP A 74 2.38 21.13 -2.55
CA ASP A 74 2.53 19.72 -2.91
C ASP A 74 2.54 19.61 -4.45
N PRO A 75 3.70 19.29 -5.08
CA PRO A 75 3.79 19.09 -6.52
C PRO A 75 2.89 17.95 -7.03
N PHE A 76 2.31 17.17 -6.13
CA PHE A 76 1.43 16.05 -6.41
C PHE A 76 -0.05 16.35 -6.09
N ALA A 77 -0.40 17.53 -5.55
CA ALA A 77 -1.78 17.89 -5.25
C ALA A 77 -2.60 18.15 -6.53
N SER A 78 -3.77 17.52 -6.63
CA SER A 78 -4.75 17.77 -7.69
C SER A 78 -5.79 18.80 -7.23
N LYS A 79 -6.28 19.64 -8.16
CA LYS A 79 -7.33 20.63 -7.87
C LYS A 79 -8.74 20.05 -7.82
N ASP A 80 -8.90 18.75 -8.09
CA ASP A 80 -10.19 18.07 -8.06
C ASP A 80 -10.53 17.63 -6.64
N THR A 81 -11.78 17.77 -6.27
CA THR A 81 -12.30 17.47 -4.91
C THR A 81 -11.90 16.08 -4.43
N VAL A 82 -11.09 16.03 -3.37
CA VAL A 82 -10.64 14.82 -2.72
C VAL A 82 -11.81 14.11 -2.05
N PRO A 83 -12.08 12.83 -2.30
CA PRO A 83 -12.99 12.06 -1.46
C PRO A 83 -12.42 11.99 -0.04
N VAL A 84 -13.19 12.44 0.95
CA VAL A 84 -12.83 12.37 2.38
C VAL A 84 -12.43 10.93 2.72
N PRO A 85 -11.26 10.70 3.35
CA PRO A 85 -10.85 9.36 3.77
C PRO A 85 -11.91 8.68 4.63
N PRO A 86 -12.08 7.36 4.54
CA PRO A 86 -13.11 6.63 5.30
C PRO A 86 -13.03 6.82 6.81
N GLU A 87 -11.86 7.17 7.34
CA GLU A 87 -11.60 7.39 8.76
C GLU A 87 -12.22 8.69 9.30
N ASP A 88 -12.39 9.70 8.44
CA ASP A 88 -12.93 11.02 8.81
C ASP A 88 -14.43 11.16 8.52
N ARG A 89 -15.07 10.12 7.97
CA ARG A 89 -16.51 10.11 7.72
C ARG A 89 -17.28 9.68 8.96
N ALA A 90 -18.32 10.44 9.29
CA ALA A 90 -19.22 10.06 10.39
C ALA A 90 -19.79 8.64 10.18
N PRO A 91 -19.96 7.83 11.25
CA PRO A 91 -20.37 6.42 11.13
C PRO A 91 -21.69 6.13 10.40
N GLY A 92 -22.39 7.16 9.96
CA GLY A 92 -23.69 7.07 9.23
C GLY A 92 -23.63 7.36 7.73
N GLU A 93 -22.55 8.00 7.22
CA GLU A 93 -22.50 8.46 5.81
C GLU A 93 -22.18 7.37 4.79
N LEU A 94 -21.73 6.21 5.22
CA LEU A 94 -21.33 5.09 4.35
C LEU A 94 -22.49 4.17 3.93
N ARG A 95 -23.74 4.46 4.34
CA ARG A 95 -24.91 3.65 3.99
C ARG A 95 -25.73 4.24 2.85
N GLY A 96 -25.12 4.42 1.68
CA GLY A 96 -25.88 4.46 0.43
C GLY A 96 -26.45 3.07 0.13
N ALA A 97 -27.69 3.00 -0.35
CA ALA A 97 -28.32 1.76 -0.79
C ALA A 97 -27.42 1.07 -1.84
N GLY A 98 -26.72 0.00 -1.45
CA GLY A 98 -25.76 -0.72 -2.29
C GLY A 98 -24.33 -0.83 -1.73
N ALA A 99 -24.00 -0.21 -0.61
CA ALA A 99 -22.67 -0.32 -0.01
C ALA A 99 -22.41 -1.76 0.50
N ARG A 100 -21.42 -2.43 -0.09
CA ARG A 100 -21.02 -3.79 0.33
C ARG A 100 -20.40 -3.74 1.74
N SER A 101 -20.61 -4.82 2.52
CA SER A 101 -20.11 -4.88 3.89
C SER A 101 -18.58 -4.86 3.94
N PRO A 102 -17.95 -4.35 5.03
CA PRO A 102 -16.49 -4.45 5.22
C PRO A 102 -15.98 -5.90 5.15
N LEU A 103 -16.81 -6.87 5.56
CA LEU A 103 -16.48 -8.30 5.45
C LEU A 103 -16.33 -8.73 3.99
N PHE A 104 -17.18 -8.24 3.08
CA PHE A 104 -17.06 -8.52 1.64
C PHE A 104 -15.69 -8.11 1.11
N TRP A 105 -15.23 -6.90 1.42
CA TRP A 105 -13.93 -6.40 0.96
C TRP A 105 -12.76 -7.18 1.55
N LYS A 106 -12.84 -7.57 2.83
CA LYS A 106 -11.84 -8.45 3.46
C LYS A 106 -11.77 -9.81 2.79
N LEU A 107 -12.92 -10.42 2.48
CA LEU A 107 -12.96 -11.70 1.77
C LEU A 107 -12.41 -11.60 0.35
N MET A 108 -12.63 -10.46 -0.34
CA MET A 108 -12.02 -10.21 -1.64
C MET A 108 -10.50 -10.13 -1.57
N LEU A 109 -9.94 -9.46 -0.56
CA LEU A 109 -8.48 -9.42 -0.36
C LEU A 109 -7.90 -10.82 -0.08
N VAL A 110 -8.58 -11.63 0.74
CA VAL A 110 -8.16 -13.02 0.98
C VAL A 110 -8.21 -13.84 -0.31
N ALA A 111 -9.29 -13.73 -1.09
CA ALA A 111 -9.40 -14.42 -2.37
C ALA A 111 -8.28 -14.01 -3.35
N MET A 112 -7.95 -12.70 -3.40
CA MET A 112 -6.84 -12.21 -4.23
C MET A 112 -5.49 -12.75 -3.76
N ALA A 113 -5.24 -12.78 -2.44
CA ALA A 113 -4.02 -13.35 -1.90
C ALA A 113 -3.85 -14.84 -2.28
N LEU A 114 -4.92 -15.63 -2.24
CA LEU A 114 -4.91 -17.02 -2.69
C LEU A 114 -4.63 -17.14 -4.21
N ILE A 115 -5.30 -16.32 -5.02
CA ILE A 115 -5.11 -16.30 -6.48
C ILE A 115 -3.66 -15.91 -6.82
N TRP A 116 -3.11 -14.91 -6.15
CA TRP A 116 -1.73 -14.50 -6.39
C TRP A 116 -0.72 -15.55 -5.91
N GLY A 117 -0.98 -16.20 -4.78
CA GLY A 117 -0.18 -17.36 -4.36
C GLY A 117 -0.11 -18.44 -5.45
N TYR A 118 -1.25 -18.77 -6.07
CA TYR A 118 -1.28 -19.70 -7.21
C TYR A 118 -0.58 -19.14 -8.45
N SER A 119 -0.60 -17.83 -8.67
CA SER A 119 0.03 -17.21 -9.84
C SER A 119 1.54 -17.42 -9.93
N PHE A 120 2.26 -17.57 -8.80
CA PHE A 120 3.69 -17.89 -8.81
C PHE A 120 3.96 -19.23 -9.47
N LEU A 121 3.15 -20.23 -9.18
CA LEU A 121 3.24 -21.54 -9.85
C LEU A 121 2.94 -21.42 -11.33
N THR A 122 1.84 -20.74 -11.70
CA THR A 122 1.47 -20.54 -13.10
C THR A 122 2.57 -19.78 -13.87
N MET A 123 3.13 -18.73 -13.28
CA MET A 123 4.25 -18.00 -13.90
C MET A 123 5.48 -18.92 -14.09
N LYS A 124 5.82 -19.74 -13.10
CA LYS A 124 6.95 -20.67 -13.22
C LYS A 124 6.76 -21.63 -14.39
N THR A 125 5.56 -22.22 -14.54
CA THR A 125 5.23 -23.12 -15.64
C THR A 125 5.30 -22.42 -17.00
N VAL A 126 4.82 -21.18 -17.10
CA VAL A 126 4.89 -20.41 -18.36
C VAL A 126 6.34 -20.06 -18.70
N LEU A 127 7.19 -19.78 -17.70
CA LEU A 127 8.60 -19.43 -17.89
C LEU A 127 9.44 -20.58 -18.47
N ASP A 128 8.99 -21.83 -18.37
CA ASP A 128 9.64 -22.97 -19.02
C ASP A 128 9.59 -22.88 -20.56
N THR A 129 8.66 -22.09 -21.10
CA THR A 129 8.42 -21.96 -22.54
C THR A 129 8.53 -20.51 -23.03
N VAL A 130 8.01 -19.55 -22.27
CA VAL A 130 7.90 -18.15 -22.66
C VAL A 130 8.89 -17.32 -21.84
N PRO A 131 9.80 -16.57 -22.48
CA PRO A 131 10.78 -15.72 -21.78
C PRO A 131 10.10 -14.65 -20.90
N THR A 132 10.84 -14.18 -19.91
CA THR A 132 10.36 -13.29 -18.86
C THR A 132 9.64 -12.04 -19.37
N PHE A 133 10.29 -11.28 -20.27
CA PHE A 133 9.71 -10.02 -20.74
C PHE A 133 8.56 -10.25 -21.74
N MET A 134 8.59 -11.35 -22.51
CA MET A 134 7.46 -11.76 -23.35
C MET A 134 6.23 -12.09 -22.49
N LEU A 135 6.40 -12.86 -21.41
CA LEU A 135 5.33 -13.15 -20.45
C LEU A 135 4.74 -11.86 -19.87
N LEU A 136 5.60 -10.93 -19.41
CA LEU A 136 5.16 -9.64 -18.87
C LEU A 136 4.47 -8.78 -19.93
N ALA A 137 4.99 -8.75 -21.16
CA ALA A 137 4.37 -8.01 -22.27
C ALA A 137 2.95 -8.52 -22.56
N CYS A 138 2.78 -9.84 -22.75
CA CYS A 138 1.47 -10.45 -22.98
C CYS A 138 0.51 -10.16 -21.81
N ARG A 139 0.96 -10.34 -20.57
CA ARG A 139 0.17 -10.13 -19.37
C ARG A 139 -0.32 -8.69 -19.25
N PHE A 140 0.59 -7.70 -19.34
CA PHE A 140 0.25 -6.30 -19.08
C PHE A 140 -0.37 -5.58 -20.27
N LEU A 141 -0.02 -5.91 -21.52
CA LEU A 141 -0.70 -5.34 -22.69
C LEU A 141 -2.15 -5.81 -22.78
N LEU A 142 -2.42 -7.10 -22.55
CA LEU A 142 -3.80 -7.59 -22.53
C LEU A 142 -4.59 -6.92 -21.39
N SER A 143 -3.99 -6.79 -20.20
CA SER A 143 -4.62 -6.07 -19.07
C SER A 143 -4.87 -4.61 -19.40
N ALA A 144 -3.93 -3.92 -20.05
CA ALA A 144 -4.09 -2.53 -20.47
C ALA A 144 -5.26 -2.39 -21.45
N VAL A 145 -5.35 -3.25 -22.49
CA VAL A 145 -6.47 -3.23 -23.44
C VAL A 145 -7.80 -3.37 -22.72
N ILE A 146 -7.92 -4.33 -21.80
CA ILE A 146 -9.16 -4.54 -21.04
C ILE A 146 -9.49 -3.30 -20.19
N MET A 147 -8.51 -2.73 -19.46
CA MET A 147 -8.70 -1.53 -18.63
C MET A 147 -9.11 -0.32 -19.50
N PHE A 148 -8.48 -0.11 -20.67
CA PHE A 148 -8.82 0.97 -21.57
C PHE A 148 -10.25 0.83 -22.14
N ILE A 149 -10.71 -0.40 -22.41
CA ILE A 149 -12.10 -0.65 -22.82
C ILE A 149 -13.07 -0.34 -21.67
N ILE A 150 -12.80 -0.85 -20.46
CA ILE A 150 -13.70 -0.69 -19.32
C ILE A 150 -13.76 0.78 -18.86
N PHE A 151 -12.61 1.44 -18.77
CA PHE A 151 -12.50 2.80 -18.20
C PHE A 151 -12.34 3.90 -19.25
N HIS A 152 -12.65 3.65 -20.54
CA HIS A 152 -12.45 4.60 -21.64
C HIS A 152 -13.02 6.00 -21.37
N LYS A 153 -14.22 6.10 -20.75
CA LYS A 153 -14.84 7.39 -20.42
C LYS A 153 -14.04 8.16 -19.35
N ARG A 154 -13.57 7.46 -18.30
CA ARG A 154 -12.78 8.06 -17.23
C ARG A 154 -11.40 8.46 -17.73
N ILE A 155 -10.76 7.60 -18.50
CA ILE A 155 -9.45 7.87 -19.11
C ILE A 155 -9.54 9.11 -20.01
N LYS A 156 -10.59 9.21 -20.86
CA LYS A 156 -10.79 10.39 -21.71
C LYS A 156 -11.02 11.67 -20.88
N ALA A 157 -11.75 11.60 -19.78
CA ALA A 157 -12.00 12.75 -18.89
C ALA A 157 -10.72 13.24 -18.17
N HIS A 158 -9.80 12.34 -17.85
CA HIS A 158 -8.55 12.64 -17.14
C HIS A 158 -7.31 12.57 -18.06
N PHE A 159 -7.49 12.68 -19.38
CA PHE A 159 -6.38 12.64 -20.33
C PHE A 159 -5.60 13.95 -20.29
N ASN A 160 -4.57 14.00 -19.47
CA ASN A 160 -3.67 15.13 -19.33
C ASN A 160 -2.22 14.68 -19.11
N ARG A 161 -1.27 15.62 -19.19
CA ARG A 161 0.17 15.33 -19.03
C ARG A 161 0.50 14.79 -17.64
N GLU A 162 -0.24 15.18 -16.64
CA GLU A 162 -0.05 14.76 -15.25
C GLU A 162 -0.33 13.27 -15.08
N TYR A 163 -1.53 12.79 -15.47
CA TYR A 163 -1.88 11.36 -15.42
C TYR A 163 -0.96 10.51 -16.28
N LEU A 164 -0.54 11.03 -17.43
CA LEU A 164 0.42 10.34 -18.29
C LEU A 164 1.79 10.22 -17.61
N GLY A 165 2.28 11.31 -17.00
CA GLY A 165 3.56 11.32 -16.27
C GLY A 165 3.57 10.35 -15.09
N PHE A 166 2.49 10.32 -14.28
CA PHE A 166 2.33 9.33 -13.22
C PHE A 166 2.22 7.91 -13.76
N GLY A 167 1.51 7.71 -14.86
CA GLY A 167 1.42 6.41 -15.53
C GLY A 167 2.78 5.89 -15.96
N VAL A 168 3.64 6.74 -16.53
CA VAL A 168 5.03 6.38 -16.87
C VAL A 168 5.83 6.05 -15.62
N LEU A 169 5.79 6.92 -14.59
CA LEU A 169 6.53 6.72 -13.35
C LEU A 169 6.14 5.42 -12.66
N MET A 170 4.85 5.22 -12.40
CA MET A 170 4.32 3.99 -11.79
C MET A 170 4.59 2.78 -12.68
N GLY A 171 4.45 2.93 -14.01
CA GLY A 171 4.77 1.89 -14.98
C GLY A 171 6.23 1.49 -14.92
N CYS A 172 7.15 2.43 -14.78
CA CYS A 172 8.59 2.15 -14.64
C CYS A 172 8.89 1.40 -13.33
N VAL A 173 8.33 1.86 -12.21
CA VAL A 173 8.53 1.24 -10.88
C VAL A 173 7.97 -0.19 -10.86
N ILE A 174 6.74 -0.38 -11.30
CA ILE A 174 6.09 -1.70 -11.31
C ILE A 174 6.73 -2.63 -12.35
N TRP A 175 7.17 -2.10 -13.50
CA TRP A 175 7.92 -2.90 -14.46
C TRP A 175 9.22 -3.43 -13.84
N SER A 176 9.97 -2.58 -13.14
CA SER A 176 11.19 -2.99 -12.43
C SER A 176 10.90 -4.05 -11.37
N ALA A 177 9.79 -3.92 -10.63
CA ALA A 177 9.36 -4.87 -9.64
C ALA A 177 9.05 -6.25 -10.25
N TYR A 178 8.18 -6.29 -11.27
CA TYR A 178 7.81 -7.54 -11.94
C TYR A 178 8.95 -8.14 -12.75
N ALA A 179 9.78 -7.32 -13.40
CA ALA A 179 10.95 -7.81 -14.11
C ALA A 179 11.92 -8.52 -13.15
N ALA A 180 12.28 -7.88 -12.05
CA ALA A 180 13.17 -8.46 -11.05
C ALA A 180 12.56 -9.71 -10.39
N GLN A 181 11.29 -9.67 -9.99
CA GLN A 181 10.57 -10.81 -9.42
C GLN A 181 10.51 -12.00 -10.38
N THR A 182 10.16 -11.75 -11.65
CA THR A 182 9.97 -12.81 -12.65
C THR A 182 11.32 -13.40 -13.09
N LEU A 183 12.36 -12.56 -13.26
CA LEU A 183 13.74 -13.03 -13.47
C LEU A 183 14.21 -13.87 -12.28
N GLY A 184 13.89 -13.40 -11.05
CA GLY A 184 14.18 -14.16 -9.84
C GLY A 184 13.49 -15.54 -9.83
N LEU A 185 12.25 -15.60 -10.30
CA LEU A 185 11.48 -16.85 -10.34
C LEU A 185 12.06 -17.89 -11.31
N VAL A 186 12.82 -17.48 -12.32
CA VAL A 186 13.54 -18.42 -13.22
C VAL A 186 14.49 -19.33 -12.40
N ASP A 187 15.23 -18.74 -11.47
CA ASP A 187 16.30 -19.42 -10.72
C ASP A 187 15.90 -19.82 -9.28
N THR A 188 14.65 -19.62 -8.89
CA THR A 188 14.16 -19.99 -7.54
C THR A 188 12.83 -20.76 -7.62
N THR A 189 12.36 -21.26 -6.47
CA THR A 189 11.07 -21.95 -6.40
C THR A 189 9.92 -20.96 -6.24
N PRO A 190 8.69 -21.32 -6.68
CA PRO A 190 7.51 -20.47 -6.49
C PRO A 190 7.27 -20.09 -5.03
N GLY A 191 7.46 -21.03 -4.10
CA GLY A 191 7.28 -20.80 -2.66
C GLY A 191 8.29 -19.80 -2.10
N LYS A 192 9.60 -19.96 -2.43
CA LYS A 192 10.63 -19.01 -2.01
C LYS A 192 10.36 -17.62 -2.61
N ASN A 193 10.04 -17.55 -3.91
CA ASN A 193 9.75 -16.28 -4.58
C ASN A 193 8.55 -15.57 -3.93
N ALA A 194 7.46 -16.29 -3.62
CA ALA A 194 6.28 -15.73 -2.94
C ALA A 194 6.63 -15.13 -1.56
N PHE A 195 7.41 -15.86 -0.72
CA PHE A 195 7.79 -15.35 0.60
C PHE A 195 8.77 -14.18 0.53
N LEU A 196 9.77 -14.24 -0.34
CA LEU A 196 10.72 -13.14 -0.51
C LEU A 196 10.06 -11.89 -1.08
N THR A 197 9.12 -12.06 -2.03
CA THR A 197 8.28 -10.95 -2.52
C THR A 197 7.49 -10.33 -1.36
N GLY A 198 6.82 -11.11 -0.53
CA GLY A 198 6.02 -10.62 0.61
C GLY A 198 6.77 -9.72 1.59
N THR A 199 8.10 -9.70 1.56
CA THR A 199 8.90 -8.77 2.37
C THR A 199 8.64 -7.30 2.02
N TYR A 200 8.05 -7.00 0.85
CA TYR A 200 7.65 -5.63 0.50
C TYR A 200 6.77 -4.98 1.59
N CYS A 201 5.88 -5.74 2.23
CA CYS A 201 5.01 -5.23 3.30
C CYS A 201 5.79 -4.57 4.43
N ILE A 202 6.96 -5.12 4.76
CA ILE A 202 7.82 -4.59 5.82
C ILE A 202 8.62 -3.39 5.34
N LEU A 203 8.92 -3.31 4.05
CA LEU A 203 9.68 -2.21 3.46
C LEU A 203 8.81 -0.95 3.26
N VAL A 204 7.50 -1.10 3.03
CA VAL A 204 6.58 0.02 2.76
C VAL A 204 6.68 1.16 3.78
N PRO A 205 6.65 0.95 5.11
CA PRO A 205 6.76 2.04 6.08
C PRO A 205 8.08 2.82 5.97
N PHE A 206 9.19 2.15 5.64
CA PHE A 206 10.49 2.79 5.49
C PHE A 206 10.58 3.59 4.20
N ILE A 207 10.02 3.07 3.11
CA ILE A 207 9.91 3.79 1.85
C ILE A 207 9.00 5.02 2.00
N ALA A 208 7.87 4.88 2.69
CA ALA A 208 6.97 6.00 2.99
C ALA A 208 7.65 7.06 3.88
N LEU A 209 8.51 6.67 4.83
CA LEU A 209 9.34 7.61 5.57
C LEU A 209 10.28 8.40 4.65
N ILE A 210 10.97 7.71 3.72
CA ILE A 210 11.95 8.34 2.82
C ILE A 210 11.27 9.28 1.84
N LEU A 211 10.19 8.84 1.19
CA LEU A 211 9.52 9.59 0.12
C LEU A 211 8.56 10.66 0.65
N PHE A 212 7.81 10.36 1.70
CA PHE A 212 6.69 11.19 2.19
C PHE A 212 6.86 11.65 3.64
N LYS A 213 8.00 11.33 4.28
CA LYS A 213 8.31 11.69 5.67
C LYS A 213 7.30 11.14 6.68
N GLU A 214 6.66 10.02 6.37
CA GLU A 214 5.75 9.32 7.28
C GLU A 214 6.51 8.74 8.49
N ARG A 215 5.82 8.52 9.60
CA ARG A 215 6.47 8.12 10.86
C ARG A 215 6.66 6.61 10.92
N VAL A 216 7.91 6.17 11.11
CA VAL A 216 8.23 4.78 11.42
C VAL A 216 8.15 4.56 12.94
N THR A 217 7.51 3.47 13.36
CA THR A 217 7.40 3.07 14.76
C THR A 217 8.49 2.08 15.13
N LYS A 218 8.73 1.90 16.45
CA LYS A 218 9.65 0.86 16.95
C LYS A 218 9.24 -0.57 16.55
N TRP A 219 7.95 -0.78 16.29
CA TRP A 219 7.43 -2.06 15.83
C TRP A 219 7.84 -2.36 14.38
N HIS A 220 7.85 -1.35 13.51
CA HIS A 220 8.38 -1.48 12.15
C HIS A 220 9.88 -1.86 12.15
N ILE A 221 10.67 -1.27 13.07
CA ILE A 221 12.09 -1.60 13.20
C ILE A 221 12.27 -3.05 13.70
N ALA A 222 11.53 -3.44 14.73
CA ALA A 222 11.60 -4.80 15.27
C ALA A 222 11.17 -5.85 14.23
N SER A 223 10.10 -5.58 13.46
CA SER A 223 9.66 -6.46 12.38
C SER A 223 10.69 -6.55 11.25
N ALA A 224 11.35 -5.43 10.88
CA ALA A 224 12.39 -5.44 9.87
C ALA A 224 13.59 -6.31 10.27
N LEU A 225 14.04 -6.23 11.52
CA LEU A 225 15.11 -7.07 12.05
C LEU A 225 14.71 -8.57 12.04
N LEU A 226 13.48 -8.87 12.48
CA LEU A 226 12.96 -10.25 12.46
C LEU A 226 12.85 -10.78 11.03
N CYS A 227 12.37 -9.96 10.09
CA CYS A 227 12.30 -10.30 8.67
C CYS A 227 13.68 -10.57 8.09
N LEU A 228 14.67 -9.74 8.38
CA LEU A 228 16.04 -9.92 7.89
C LEU A 228 16.62 -11.28 8.31
N VAL A 229 16.38 -11.71 9.56
CA VAL A 229 16.77 -13.04 10.03
C VAL A 229 16.03 -14.12 9.22
N GLY A 230 14.71 -13.98 9.04
CA GLY A 230 13.91 -14.93 8.25
C GLY A 230 14.38 -15.04 6.80
N VAL A 231 14.65 -13.90 6.14
CA VAL A 231 15.23 -13.86 4.78
C VAL A 231 16.56 -14.57 4.73
N GLY A 232 17.42 -14.40 5.76
CA GLY A 232 18.68 -15.12 5.87
C GLY A 232 18.50 -16.64 5.86
N PHE A 233 17.49 -17.16 6.57
CA PHE A 233 17.18 -18.61 6.55
C PHE A 233 16.62 -19.09 5.20
N VAL A 234 15.86 -18.27 4.49
CA VAL A 234 15.25 -18.64 3.20
C VAL A 234 16.24 -18.51 2.04
N ALA A 235 16.95 -17.38 1.96
CA ALA A 235 17.75 -17.03 0.80
C ALA A 235 19.21 -17.47 0.87
N LEU A 236 19.80 -17.57 2.10
CA LEU A 236 21.19 -17.97 2.22
C LEU A 236 21.34 -19.49 2.16
N ASP A 237 22.14 -19.97 1.26
CA ASP A 237 22.62 -21.35 1.21
C ASP A 237 24.13 -21.37 1.30
N ASN A 238 24.69 -22.06 2.34
CA ASN A 238 26.11 -22.07 2.65
C ASN A 238 26.78 -20.67 2.66
N PHE A 239 26.10 -19.67 3.28
CA PHE A 239 26.49 -18.26 3.32
C PHE A 239 26.55 -17.54 1.95
N SER A 240 26.00 -18.13 0.90
CA SER A 240 25.80 -17.49 -0.40
C SER A 240 24.32 -17.26 -0.64
N ILE A 241 24.00 -16.13 -1.31
CA ILE A 241 22.65 -15.86 -1.79
C ILE A 241 22.56 -16.28 -3.25
N GLN A 242 21.51 -17.00 -3.62
CA GLN A 242 21.24 -17.32 -5.01
C GLN A 242 20.78 -16.09 -5.78
N MET A 243 21.17 -15.96 -7.05
CA MET A 243 20.81 -14.80 -7.87
C MET A 243 19.29 -14.62 -7.98
N GLY A 244 18.53 -15.71 -8.11
CA GLY A 244 17.07 -15.66 -8.14
C GLY A 244 16.43 -15.08 -6.89
N ASP A 245 16.96 -15.46 -5.70
CA ASP A 245 16.48 -14.93 -4.43
C ASP A 245 16.83 -13.43 -4.29
N LEU A 246 18.05 -13.03 -4.71
CA LEU A 246 18.46 -11.62 -4.71
C LEU A 246 17.58 -10.78 -5.64
N MET A 247 17.34 -11.24 -6.87
CA MET A 247 16.46 -10.55 -7.82
C MET A 247 15.04 -10.40 -7.24
N THR A 248 14.51 -11.44 -6.60
CA THR A 248 13.20 -11.38 -5.93
C THR A 248 13.16 -10.30 -4.84
N LEU A 249 14.22 -10.21 -4.00
CA LEU A 249 14.32 -9.17 -2.97
C LEU A 249 14.41 -7.76 -3.58
N VAL A 250 15.14 -7.59 -4.69
CA VAL A 250 15.17 -6.33 -5.45
C VAL A 250 13.77 -5.99 -5.94
N GLY A 251 13.04 -6.97 -6.48
CA GLY A 251 11.63 -6.81 -6.87
C GLY A 251 10.76 -6.34 -5.70
N ALA A 252 10.94 -6.92 -4.51
CA ALA A 252 10.20 -6.54 -3.30
C ALA A 252 10.43 -5.06 -2.92
N VAL A 253 11.64 -4.51 -3.10
CA VAL A 253 11.90 -3.08 -2.89
C VAL A 253 11.07 -2.22 -3.83
N PHE A 254 11.02 -2.55 -5.13
CA PHE A 254 10.22 -1.80 -6.10
C PHE A 254 8.71 -1.95 -5.85
N PHE A 255 8.23 -3.12 -5.43
CA PHE A 255 6.83 -3.27 -4.99
C PHE A 255 6.52 -2.37 -3.78
N ALA A 256 7.44 -2.27 -2.81
CA ALA A 256 7.27 -1.37 -1.68
C ALA A 256 7.22 0.12 -2.11
N VAL A 257 8.05 0.51 -3.09
CA VAL A 257 8.01 1.86 -3.68
C VAL A 257 6.65 2.10 -4.36
N ASP A 258 6.19 1.17 -5.18
CA ASP A 258 4.89 1.28 -5.86
C ASP A 258 3.75 1.42 -4.84
N MET A 259 3.68 0.57 -3.84
CA MET A 259 2.63 0.63 -2.81
C MET A 259 2.64 1.95 -2.04
N ALA A 260 3.82 2.47 -1.68
CA ALA A 260 3.93 3.77 -1.02
C ALA A 260 3.47 4.91 -1.94
N VAL A 261 3.85 4.89 -3.21
CA VAL A 261 3.47 5.89 -4.22
C VAL A 261 1.98 5.82 -4.51
N VAL A 262 1.42 4.63 -4.76
CA VAL A 262 -0.02 4.43 -5.00
C VAL A 262 -0.83 4.87 -3.78
N GLY A 263 -0.40 4.52 -2.58
CA GLY A 263 -1.06 4.92 -1.33
C GLY A 263 -1.09 6.44 -1.14
N HIS A 264 -0.07 7.16 -1.59
CA HIS A 264 -0.01 8.62 -1.51
C HIS A 264 -0.80 9.30 -2.64
N ILE A 265 -0.53 8.94 -3.89
CA ILE A 265 -1.14 9.57 -5.08
C ILE A 265 -2.62 9.18 -5.22
N GLY A 266 -2.99 7.97 -4.87
CA GLY A 266 -4.35 7.44 -4.98
C GLY A 266 -5.37 8.13 -4.06
N ARG A 267 -4.90 8.88 -3.05
CA ARG A 267 -5.79 9.68 -2.19
C ARG A 267 -6.43 10.85 -2.93
N THR A 268 -5.79 11.36 -3.97
CA THR A 268 -6.19 12.59 -4.68
C THR A 268 -6.56 12.37 -6.14
N ARG A 269 -6.33 11.16 -6.69
CA ARG A 269 -6.50 10.87 -8.13
C ARG A 269 -7.32 9.61 -8.38
N ASP A 270 -7.91 9.51 -9.58
CA ASP A 270 -8.62 8.28 -9.99
C ASP A 270 -7.61 7.14 -10.21
N VAL A 271 -7.54 6.25 -9.21
CA VAL A 271 -6.64 5.08 -9.21
C VAL A 271 -6.88 4.17 -10.40
N SER A 272 -8.14 4.04 -10.89
CA SER A 272 -8.44 3.19 -12.04
C SER A 272 -7.81 3.73 -13.32
N VAL A 273 -7.78 5.06 -13.49
CA VAL A 273 -7.12 5.72 -14.62
C VAL A 273 -5.61 5.57 -14.52
N LEU A 274 -5.03 5.83 -13.34
CA LEU A 274 -3.59 5.64 -13.11
C LEU A 274 -3.15 4.21 -13.38
N THR A 275 -3.89 3.21 -12.86
CA THR A 275 -3.61 1.79 -13.08
C THR A 275 -3.70 1.41 -14.57
N SER A 276 -4.64 2.01 -15.33
CA SER A 276 -4.74 1.76 -16.77
C SER A 276 -3.48 2.22 -17.52
N TRP A 277 -2.99 3.43 -17.22
CA TRP A 277 -1.75 3.95 -17.78
C TRP A 277 -0.54 3.15 -17.34
N MET A 278 -0.46 2.81 -16.05
CA MET A 278 0.60 1.97 -15.50
C MET A 278 0.70 0.64 -16.27
N PHE A 279 -0.40 -0.07 -16.48
CA PHE A 279 -0.40 -1.33 -17.22
C PHE A 279 0.09 -1.17 -18.66
N LEU A 280 -0.33 -0.09 -19.32
CA LEU A 280 0.14 0.19 -20.69
C LEU A 280 1.66 0.36 -20.71
N PHE A 281 2.23 1.16 -19.82
CA PHE A 281 3.67 1.39 -19.82
C PHE A 281 4.47 0.17 -19.40
N VAL A 282 4.01 -0.63 -18.42
CA VAL A 282 4.62 -1.92 -18.08
C VAL A 282 4.64 -2.83 -19.31
N GLY A 283 3.52 -2.93 -20.00
CA GLY A 283 3.41 -3.73 -21.22
C GLY A 283 4.35 -3.25 -22.32
N LEU A 284 4.43 -1.93 -22.57
CA LEU A 284 5.31 -1.34 -23.58
C LEU A 284 6.80 -1.52 -23.25
N PHE A 285 7.18 -1.32 -21.98
CA PHE A 285 8.57 -1.55 -21.54
C PHE A 285 8.95 -3.03 -21.67
N SER A 286 8.04 -3.93 -21.28
CA SER A 286 8.24 -5.37 -21.44
C SER A 286 8.33 -5.76 -22.92
N PHE A 287 7.48 -5.19 -23.78
CA PHE A 287 7.52 -5.43 -25.22
C PHE A 287 8.84 -4.92 -25.85
N ALA A 288 9.31 -3.76 -25.44
CA ALA A 288 10.62 -3.26 -25.87
C ALA A 288 11.76 -4.16 -25.38
N ALA A 289 11.70 -4.62 -24.12
CA ALA A 289 12.71 -5.50 -23.55
C ALA A 289 12.74 -6.88 -24.24
N THR A 290 11.59 -7.51 -24.47
CA THR A 290 11.55 -8.81 -25.17
C THR A 290 12.07 -8.71 -26.59
N THR A 291 11.76 -7.62 -27.33
CA THR A 291 12.24 -7.42 -28.69
C THR A 291 13.74 -7.15 -28.78
N ALA A 292 14.33 -6.56 -27.70
CA ALA A 292 15.74 -6.22 -27.64
C ALA A 292 16.63 -7.35 -27.12
N PHE A 293 16.13 -8.14 -26.15
CA PHE A 293 16.98 -9.04 -25.37
C PHE A 293 16.57 -10.51 -25.39
N GLU A 294 15.34 -10.84 -25.82
CA GLU A 294 14.85 -12.20 -25.76
C GLU A 294 14.67 -12.82 -27.15
N PRO A 295 14.89 -14.15 -27.29
CA PRO A 295 14.61 -14.85 -28.52
C PRO A 295 13.09 -14.88 -28.81
N ARG A 296 12.73 -14.96 -30.07
CA ARG A 296 11.32 -15.13 -30.47
C ARG A 296 10.86 -16.54 -30.10
N VAL A 297 9.69 -16.60 -29.45
CA VAL A 297 9.04 -17.87 -29.15
C VAL A 297 8.49 -18.47 -30.44
N PRO A 298 8.88 -19.70 -30.83
CA PRO A 298 8.34 -20.39 -32.02
C PRO A 298 6.82 -20.56 -31.92
N ALA A 299 6.16 -20.56 -33.09
CA ALA A 299 4.70 -20.66 -33.13
C ALA A 299 4.16 -21.95 -32.52
N GLU A 300 4.90 -23.04 -32.58
CA GLU A 300 4.54 -24.35 -32.04
C GLU A 300 4.47 -24.36 -30.50
N GLN A 301 5.17 -23.46 -29.86
CA GLN A 301 5.19 -23.34 -28.38
C GLN A 301 3.97 -22.60 -27.83
N TRP A 302 3.22 -21.89 -28.66
CA TRP A 302 1.97 -21.22 -28.29
C TRP A 302 0.80 -22.21 -28.20
N THR A 303 0.90 -23.16 -27.28
CA THR A 303 -0.16 -24.16 -27.07
C THR A 303 -1.39 -23.50 -26.43
N PRO A 304 -2.60 -24.07 -26.59
CA PRO A 304 -3.79 -23.57 -25.89
C PRO A 304 -3.63 -23.47 -24.36
N GLU A 305 -2.82 -24.35 -23.77
CA GLU A 305 -2.51 -24.33 -22.34
C GLU A 305 -1.69 -23.08 -21.95
N ILE A 306 -0.59 -22.80 -22.64
CA ILE A 306 0.24 -21.61 -22.41
C ILE A 306 -0.57 -20.33 -22.60
N VAL A 307 -1.36 -20.27 -23.67
CA VAL A 307 -2.25 -19.11 -23.92
C VAL A 307 -3.28 -18.97 -22.81
N GLY A 308 -3.89 -20.08 -22.37
CA GLY A 308 -4.85 -20.08 -21.26
C GLY A 308 -4.23 -19.58 -19.95
N GLN A 309 -3.02 -20.03 -19.62
CA GLN A 309 -2.27 -19.57 -18.46
C GLN A 309 -1.93 -18.07 -18.53
N LEU A 310 -1.50 -17.57 -19.69
CA LEU A 310 -1.25 -16.15 -19.91
C LEU A 310 -2.52 -15.30 -19.77
N VAL A 311 -3.64 -15.77 -20.32
CA VAL A 311 -4.95 -15.12 -20.17
C VAL A 311 -5.38 -15.10 -18.69
N PHE A 312 -5.20 -16.20 -17.96
CA PHE A 312 -5.45 -16.26 -16.53
C PHE A 312 -4.59 -15.23 -15.77
N LEU A 313 -3.30 -15.17 -16.05
CA LEU A 313 -2.39 -14.19 -15.44
C LEU A 313 -2.81 -12.75 -15.76
N ALA A 314 -3.18 -12.45 -17.01
CA ALA A 314 -3.56 -11.11 -17.42
C ALA A 314 -4.94 -10.70 -16.87
N VAL A 315 -5.95 -11.55 -17.00
CA VAL A 315 -7.33 -11.18 -16.66
C VAL A 315 -7.56 -11.31 -15.16
N VAL A 316 -7.26 -12.49 -14.60
CA VAL A 316 -7.61 -12.77 -13.20
C VAL A 316 -6.58 -12.17 -12.25
N CYS A 317 -5.29 -12.47 -12.45
CA CYS A 317 -4.26 -12.06 -11.50
C CYS A 317 -3.90 -10.57 -11.62
N THR A 318 -3.91 -10.00 -12.85
CA THR A 318 -3.52 -8.60 -13.07
C THR A 318 -4.72 -7.67 -13.12
N THR A 319 -5.62 -7.83 -14.09
CA THR A 319 -6.72 -6.88 -14.27
C THR A 319 -7.68 -6.90 -13.10
N ILE A 320 -8.26 -8.05 -12.78
CA ILE A 320 -9.24 -8.19 -11.69
C ILE A 320 -8.52 -8.04 -10.34
N GLY A 321 -7.38 -8.70 -10.17
CA GLY A 321 -6.64 -8.71 -8.90
C GLY A 321 -6.26 -7.32 -8.42
N LEU A 322 -5.52 -6.56 -9.23
CA LEU A 322 -5.08 -5.21 -8.87
C LEU A 322 -6.24 -4.21 -8.79
N LEU A 323 -7.27 -4.35 -9.64
CA LEU A 323 -8.45 -3.49 -9.56
C LEU A 323 -9.21 -3.71 -8.24
N LEU A 324 -9.43 -4.97 -7.85
CA LEU A 324 -10.11 -5.31 -6.59
C LEU A 324 -9.26 -4.95 -5.37
N GLN A 325 -7.94 -5.15 -5.42
CA GLN A 325 -7.03 -4.71 -4.37
C GLN A 325 -7.19 -3.21 -4.12
N ASN A 326 -7.04 -2.40 -5.16
CA ASN A 326 -7.09 -0.96 -5.05
C ASN A 326 -8.46 -0.48 -4.52
N GLN A 327 -9.56 -1.10 -4.96
CA GLN A 327 -10.88 -0.80 -4.44
C GLN A 327 -11.06 -1.27 -3.00
N ALA A 328 -10.61 -2.47 -2.64
CA ALA A 328 -10.74 -2.98 -1.29
C ALA A 328 -9.94 -2.14 -0.27
N LEU A 329 -8.74 -1.67 -0.64
CA LEU A 329 -7.91 -0.81 0.20
C LEU A 329 -8.55 0.56 0.48
N SER A 330 -9.51 1.01 -0.35
CA SER A 330 -10.30 2.20 -0.05
C SER A 330 -11.44 1.97 0.95
N HIS A 331 -11.76 0.69 1.28
CA HIS A 331 -12.88 0.30 2.16
C HIS A 331 -12.44 -0.44 3.42
N VAL A 332 -11.17 -0.82 3.50
CA VAL A 332 -10.58 -1.58 4.62
C VAL A 332 -9.39 -0.78 5.16
N PRO A 333 -9.21 -0.68 6.48
CA PRO A 333 -8.02 -0.02 7.05
C PRO A 333 -6.74 -0.57 6.44
N PRO A 334 -5.76 0.28 6.08
CA PRO A 334 -4.53 -0.12 5.38
C PRO A 334 -3.80 -1.29 6.04
N ALA A 335 -3.61 -1.25 7.36
CA ALA A 335 -2.98 -2.32 8.14
C ALA A 335 -3.73 -3.67 8.04
N THR A 336 -5.07 -3.64 8.02
CA THR A 336 -5.86 -4.86 7.82
C THR A 336 -5.74 -5.37 6.39
N GLY A 337 -5.73 -4.46 5.41
CA GLY A 337 -5.60 -4.78 4.00
C GLY A 337 -4.26 -5.45 3.71
N SER A 338 -3.18 -4.85 4.16
CA SER A 338 -1.81 -5.35 4.01
C SER A 338 -1.62 -6.73 4.66
N LEU A 339 -2.14 -6.92 5.89
CA LEU A 339 -2.10 -8.21 6.56
C LEU A 339 -2.86 -9.30 5.77
N LEU A 340 -4.03 -8.98 5.21
CA LEU A 340 -4.80 -9.95 4.43
C LEU A 340 -4.10 -10.31 3.11
N LEU A 341 -3.47 -9.34 2.46
CA LEU A 341 -2.69 -9.58 1.24
C LEU A 341 -1.43 -10.40 1.52
N SER A 342 -0.82 -10.29 2.72
CA SER A 342 0.37 -11.10 3.07
C SER A 342 0.10 -12.61 3.09
N LEU A 343 -1.18 -13.04 3.09
CA LEU A 343 -1.56 -14.45 2.89
C LEU A 343 -1.16 -14.99 1.51
N GLU A 344 -0.80 -14.12 0.56
CA GLU A 344 -0.18 -14.50 -0.71
C GLU A 344 1.06 -15.38 -0.51
N SER A 345 1.92 -15.03 0.47
CA SER A 345 3.16 -15.76 0.74
C SER A 345 2.92 -17.21 1.21
N PRO A 346 2.15 -17.47 2.28
CA PRO A 346 1.86 -18.86 2.66
C PRO A 346 1.03 -19.60 1.60
N SER A 347 0.19 -18.89 0.82
CA SER A 347 -0.55 -19.51 -0.29
C SER A 347 0.40 -19.98 -1.40
N GLY A 348 1.39 -19.15 -1.76
CA GLY A 348 2.40 -19.51 -2.75
C GLY A 348 3.17 -20.76 -2.38
N VAL A 349 3.60 -20.87 -1.11
CA VAL A 349 4.24 -22.09 -0.62
C VAL A 349 3.30 -23.29 -0.65
N LEU A 350 2.05 -23.12 -0.21
CA LEU A 350 1.06 -24.18 -0.24
C LEU A 350 0.90 -24.78 -1.66
N PHE A 351 0.69 -23.92 -2.65
CA PHE A 351 0.55 -24.36 -4.03
C PHE A 351 1.86 -24.93 -4.60
N SER A 352 3.02 -24.37 -4.24
CA SER A 352 4.32 -24.87 -4.67
C SER A 352 4.59 -26.28 -4.13
N VAL A 353 4.27 -26.55 -2.87
CA VAL A 353 4.40 -27.89 -2.27
C VAL A 353 3.42 -28.88 -2.91
N LEU A 354 2.15 -28.51 -3.01
CA LEU A 354 1.12 -29.41 -3.47
C LEU A 354 1.19 -29.75 -4.97
N MET A 355 1.63 -28.79 -5.78
CA MET A 355 1.53 -28.90 -7.24
C MET A 355 2.89 -28.89 -7.95
N ALA A 356 3.92 -28.22 -7.41
CA ALA A 356 5.28 -28.24 -7.97
C ALA A 356 6.21 -29.23 -7.24
N GLY A 357 5.76 -29.89 -6.17
CA GLY A 357 6.56 -30.86 -5.42
C GLY A 357 7.72 -30.23 -4.65
N GLU A 358 7.64 -28.94 -4.30
CA GLU A 358 8.68 -28.24 -3.53
C GLU A 358 8.88 -28.92 -2.17
N VAL A 359 10.12 -29.30 -1.86
CA VAL A 359 10.47 -29.94 -0.59
C VAL A 359 10.78 -28.89 0.46
N LEU A 360 9.96 -28.84 1.51
CA LEU A 360 10.20 -27.95 2.63
C LEU A 360 11.22 -28.53 3.60
N THR A 361 12.40 -27.93 3.65
CA THR A 361 13.38 -28.23 4.69
C THR A 361 13.02 -27.53 5.99
N GLY A 362 13.47 -28.06 7.14
CA GLY A 362 13.27 -27.39 8.43
C GLY A 362 13.81 -25.94 8.45
N LYS A 363 14.90 -25.67 7.72
CA LYS A 363 15.48 -24.35 7.52
C LYS A 363 14.50 -23.40 6.81
N LEU A 364 13.89 -23.85 5.70
CA LEU A 364 12.90 -23.06 4.94
C LEU A 364 11.65 -22.78 5.77
N ILE A 365 11.11 -23.81 6.44
CA ILE A 365 9.93 -23.65 7.31
C ILE A 365 10.20 -22.60 8.40
N PHE A 366 11.35 -22.69 9.06
CA PHE A 366 11.72 -21.74 10.11
C PHE A 366 11.85 -20.31 9.56
N GLY A 367 12.50 -20.13 8.41
CA GLY A 367 12.61 -18.84 7.74
C GLY A 367 11.23 -18.26 7.34
N PHE A 368 10.36 -19.07 6.76
CA PHE A 368 8.99 -18.66 6.39
C PHE A 368 8.18 -18.23 7.61
N VAL A 369 8.25 -18.98 8.72
CA VAL A 369 7.59 -18.60 9.97
C VAL A 369 8.09 -17.26 10.49
N LEU A 370 9.42 -17.03 10.47
CA LEU A 370 9.97 -15.74 10.91
C LEU A 370 9.51 -14.57 10.03
N ILE A 371 9.53 -14.72 8.69
CA ILE A 371 9.05 -13.69 7.76
C ILE A 371 7.57 -13.42 8.02
N PHE A 372 6.74 -14.46 8.12
CA PHE A 372 5.31 -14.29 8.37
C PHE A 372 5.03 -13.60 9.70
N LEU A 373 5.71 -14.02 10.78
CA LEU A 373 5.60 -13.37 12.09
C LEU A 373 6.05 -11.90 12.03
N SER A 374 7.07 -11.58 11.24
CA SER A 374 7.51 -10.20 11.07
C SER A 374 6.47 -9.33 10.37
N ILE A 375 5.78 -9.85 9.36
CA ILE A 375 4.67 -9.16 8.69
C ILE A 375 3.52 -8.91 9.68
N VAL A 376 3.10 -9.96 10.42
CA VAL A 376 2.07 -9.83 11.45
C VAL A 376 2.47 -8.79 12.52
N LEU A 377 3.72 -8.78 12.94
CA LEU A 377 4.25 -7.81 13.91
C LEU A 377 4.19 -6.39 13.37
N SER A 378 4.62 -6.16 12.11
CA SER A 378 4.59 -4.85 11.45
C SER A 378 3.18 -4.29 11.39
N GLU A 379 2.22 -5.10 10.95
CA GLU A 379 0.86 -4.66 10.66
C GLU A 379 -0.03 -4.56 11.90
N THR A 380 0.13 -5.47 12.86
CA THR A 380 -0.76 -5.56 14.01
C THR A 380 -0.18 -4.99 15.29
N HIS A 381 1.17 -4.80 15.35
CA HIS A 381 1.90 -4.48 16.59
C HIS A 381 1.53 -5.43 17.74
N PHE A 382 1.09 -6.65 17.44
CA PHE A 382 0.49 -7.60 18.37
C PHE A 382 -0.62 -6.98 19.25
N SER A 383 -1.35 -6.00 18.73
CA SER A 383 -2.41 -5.31 19.47
C SER A 383 -3.50 -6.27 19.96
N PHE A 384 -3.70 -7.39 19.26
CA PHE A 384 -4.63 -8.45 19.68
C PHE A 384 -4.18 -9.14 20.97
N LEU A 385 -2.87 -9.27 21.24
CA LEU A 385 -2.37 -9.85 22.49
C LEU A 385 -2.65 -8.94 23.71
N ARG A 386 -2.71 -7.61 23.52
CA ARG A 386 -3.07 -6.69 24.61
C ARG A 386 -4.49 -6.89 25.12
N LYS A 387 -5.40 -7.47 24.32
CA LYS A 387 -6.75 -7.84 24.76
C LYS A 387 -6.73 -9.07 25.66
N TRP A 388 -5.76 -9.98 25.48
CA TRP A 388 -5.61 -11.21 26.28
C TRP A 388 -4.80 -10.99 27.55
N PHE A 389 -3.92 -10.00 27.57
CA PHE A 389 -3.11 -9.59 28.72
C PHE A 389 -3.39 -8.12 29.07
N PRO A 390 -4.56 -7.79 29.65
CA PRO A 390 -4.82 -6.44 30.11
C PRO A 390 -3.75 -6.07 31.15
N LYS A 391 -3.11 -4.92 31.00
CA LYS A 391 -2.21 -4.43 32.04
C LYS A 391 -3.01 -4.28 33.34
N LYS A 392 -2.58 -4.98 34.40
CA LYS A 392 -3.02 -4.73 35.78
C LYS A 392 -2.64 -3.31 36.21
#